data_90cd37b5a5bffa8db6d5e81a71f80800
#
_entry.id   90cd37b5a5bffa8db6d5e81a71f80800
#
_cell.length_a   1.000
_cell.length_b   1.000
_cell.length_c   1.000
_cell.angle_alpha   90.00
_cell.angle_beta   90.00
_cell.angle_gamma   90.00
#
_symmetry.space_group_name_H-M   'P 1'
#
loop_
_entity.id
_entity.type
_entity.pdbx_description
1 polymer ?
#
loop_
_entity_poly.entity_id
_entity_poly.type
_entity_poly.pdbx_seq_one_letter_code
_entity_poly.pdbx_strand_id
1 'polypeptide(L)'
;MAFAEAHSTVRMGTEGAYPPYNFINDAGEVDGFERELGDEMCARAELTCEWVTNDWDSIIPNLVSGNYDTIIAGMSITAERDEVIDFTQDYYPPTESAFVAASADVDVTSGVVSAQTSTIQAGYVAESGATLLEYATPDETIAAVRNGEADAVFADYDYLAPIVEASGGELMFTGERVALGGGVGMGLRESDTELRDKFDAAITSMKDDGTLNALLVKWFGDEVGTY
;
A
#
# COMPACT_ATOMS: atom_id res chain seq x y z
N MET A 1 -3.54 -27.58 30.19
CA MET A 1 -4.42 -27.16 29.08
C MET A 1 -4.58 -25.67 29.22
N ALA A 2 -3.74 -24.90 28.53
CA ALA A 2 -3.93 -23.47 28.42
C ALA A 2 -4.97 -23.26 27.31
N PHE A 3 -6.14 -22.75 27.66
CA PHE A 3 -7.06 -22.21 26.69
C PHE A 3 -6.36 -20.97 26.12
N ALA A 4 -6.00 -21.01 24.81
CA ALA A 4 -5.66 -19.83 24.09
C ALA A 4 -6.85 -18.85 24.27
N GLU A 5 -6.62 -17.71 24.91
CA GLU A 5 -7.59 -16.62 24.89
C GLU A 5 -7.77 -16.30 23.40
N ALA A 6 -8.97 -16.54 22.91
CA ALA A 6 -9.35 -16.06 21.58
C ALA A 6 -9.04 -14.56 21.58
N HIS A 7 -8.26 -14.08 20.61
CA HIS A 7 -7.99 -12.67 20.44
C HIS A 7 -9.32 -11.94 20.40
N SER A 8 -9.64 -11.21 21.45
CA SER A 8 -10.93 -10.52 21.56
C SER A 8 -11.05 -9.40 20.53
N THR A 9 -9.92 -8.92 20.02
CA THR A 9 -9.85 -7.84 19.01
C THR A 9 -8.53 -7.94 18.26
N VAL A 10 -8.59 -7.89 16.92
CA VAL A 10 -7.43 -7.82 16.03
C VAL A 10 -7.13 -6.37 15.70
N ARG A 11 -5.89 -5.95 15.90
CA ARG A 11 -5.44 -4.59 15.60
C ARG A 11 -4.87 -4.56 14.19
N MET A 12 -5.51 -3.76 13.34
CA MET A 12 -5.21 -3.60 11.92
C MET A 12 -4.32 -2.37 11.73
N GLY A 13 -3.01 -2.57 11.50
CA GLY A 13 -2.05 -1.49 11.27
C GLY A 13 -2.13 -0.96 9.84
N THR A 14 -2.22 0.37 9.68
CA THR A 14 -2.21 1.03 8.37
C THR A 14 -1.45 2.35 8.44
N GLU A 15 -1.02 2.89 7.30
CA GLU A 15 -0.38 4.22 7.26
C GLU A 15 -1.42 5.34 7.35
N GLY A 16 -2.51 5.23 6.61
CA GLY A 16 -3.54 6.27 6.54
C GLY A 16 -3.14 7.50 5.72
N ALA A 17 -2.20 7.35 4.78
CA ALA A 17 -1.66 8.44 3.96
C ALA A 17 -1.55 8.11 2.46
N TYR A 18 -2.17 7.02 2.00
CA TYR A 18 -2.02 6.50 0.63
C TYR A 18 -3.37 6.30 -0.08
N PRO A 19 -4.13 7.38 -0.38
CA PRO A 19 -5.40 7.26 -1.08
C PRO A 19 -5.19 6.74 -2.53
N PRO A 20 -6.10 5.93 -3.09
CA PRO A 20 -7.38 5.50 -2.51
C PRO A 20 -7.29 4.23 -1.66
N TYR A 21 -6.09 3.67 -1.44
CA TYR A 21 -5.89 2.47 -0.62
C TYR A 21 -6.32 2.68 0.83
N ASN A 22 -5.67 3.62 1.52
CA ASN A 22 -5.94 3.98 2.91
C ASN A 22 -5.63 5.46 3.14
N PHE A 23 -6.50 6.15 3.87
CA PHE A 23 -6.31 7.56 4.23
C PHE A 23 -7.11 7.91 5.48
N ILE A 24 -6.84 9.08 6.06
CA ILE A 24 -7.63 9.61 7.16
C ILE A 24 -8.67 10.57 6.58
N ASN A 25 -9.95 10.29 6.83
CA ASN A 25 -11.05 11.13 6.38
C ASN A 25 -11.25 12.37 7.25
N ASP A 26 -12.18 13.24 6.87
CA ASP A 26 -12.47 14.49 7.58
C ASP A 26 -12.96 14.28 9.04
N ALA A 27 -13.42 13.09 9.38
CA ALA A 27 -13.82 12.72 10.75
C ALA A 27 -12.61 12.24 11.60
N GLY A 28 -11.42 12.12 11.00
CA GLY A 28 -10.21 11.62 11.65
C GLY A 28 -10.17 10.09 11.75
N GLU A 29 -10.94 9.40 10.92
CA GLU A 29 -11.02 7.95 10.89
C GLU A 29 -10.30 7.39 9.65
N VAL A 30 -9.75 6.17 9.77
CA VAL A 30 -9.20 5.43 8.63
C VAL A 30 -10.32 5.14 7.64
N ASP A 31 -10.08 5.42 6.36
CA ASP A 31 -11.01 5.22 5.25
C ASP A 31 -10.23 4.73 4.01
N GLY A 32 -10.94 4.33 2.96
CA GLY A 32 -10.36 3.87 1.70
C GLY A 32 -10.69 2.41 1.38
N PHE A 33 -10.12 1.93 0.27
CA PHE A 33 -10.28 0.56 -0.20
C PHE A 33 -9.96 -0.47 0.89
N GLU A 34 -8.81 -0.31 1.54
CA GLU A 34 -8.31 -1.26 2.53
C GLU A 34 -9.12 -1.22 3.82
N ARG A 35 -9.72 -0.08 4.15
CA ARG A 35 -10.65 -0.01 5.28
C ARG A 35 -11.88 -0.87 5.03
N GLU A 36 -12.54 -0.73 3.89
CA GLU A 36 -13.71 -1.54 3.56
C GLU A 36 -13.37 -3.02 3.39
N LEU A 37 -12.24 -3.32 2.75
CA LEU A 37 -11.72 -4.67 2.60
C LEU A 37 -11.44 -5.33 3.95
N GLY A 38 -10.73 -4.64 4.83
CA GLY A 38 -10.37 -5.15 6.16
C GLY A 38 -11.59 -5.40 7.04
N ASP A 39 -12.57 -4.49 7.02
CA ASP A 39 -13.82 -4.67 7.76
C ASP A 39 -14.60 -5.89 7.25
N GLU A 40 -14.67 -6.11 5.93
CA GLU A 40 -15.30 -7.29 5.33
C GLU A 40 -14.54 -8.58 5.65
N MET A 41 -13.21 -8.56 5.57
CA MET A 41 -12.38 -9.72 5.96
C MET A 41 -12.59 -10.08 7.43
N CYS A 42 -12.64 -9.10 8.32
CA CYS A 42 -12.90 -9.32 9.74
C CYS A 42 -14.30 -9.91 9.98
N ALA A 43 -15.31 -9.43 9.27
CA ALA A 43 -16.67 -9.96 9.37
C ALA A 43 -16.73 -11.43 8.91
N ARG A 44 -16.10 -11.78 7.78
CA ARG A 44 -16.05 -13.17 7.28
C ARG A 44 -15.24 -14.10 8.16
N ALA A 45 -14.19 -13.60 8.75
CA ALA A 45 -13.35 -14.36 9.69
C ALA A 45 -13.97 -14.47 11.10
N GLU A 46 -15.13 -13.86 11.34
CA GLU A 46 -15.79 -13.78 12.65
C GLU A 46 -14.89 -13.15 13.73
N LEU A 47 -14.10 -12.13 13.34
CA LEU A 47 -13.19 -11.38 14.20
C LEU A 47 -13.74 -9.98 14.50
N THR A 48 -13.40 -9.46 15.67
CA THR A 48 -13.55 -8.03 15.99
C THR A 48 -12.25 -7.34 15.66
N CYS A 49 -12.29 -6.28 14.87
CA CYS A 49 -11.09 -5.56 14.46
C CYS A 49 -11.16 -4.09 14.85
N GLU A 50 -9.99 -3.51 15.10
CA GLU A 50 -9.80 -2.08 15.33
C GLU A 50 -8.62 -1.57 14.50
N TRP A 51 -8.70 -0.32 14.04
CA TRP A 51 -7.68 0.28 13.19
C TRP A 51 -6.66 1.07 14.01
N VAL A 52 -5.38 0.91 13.65
CA VAL A 52 -4.24 1.60 14.28
C VAL A 52 -3.41 2.23 13.18
N THR A 53 -3.14 3.53 13.28
CA THR A 53 -2.25 4.22 12.33
C THR A 53 -0.80 4.16 12.80
N ASN A 54 0.11 4.03 11.84
CA ASN A 54 1.55 3.99 12.07
C ASN A 54 2.30 4.53 10.86
N ASP A 55 3.35 5.30 11.10
CA ASP A 55 4.21 5.80 10.02
C ASP A 55 4.83 4.63 9.24
N TRP A 56 4.92 4.78 7.93
CA TRP A 56 5.36 3.73 7.01
C TRP A 56 6.73 3.13 7.35
N ASP A 57 7.72 3.94 7.64
CA ASP A 57 9.09 3.52 7.89
C ASP A 57 9.25 2.59 9.12
N SER A 58 8.32 2.67 10.06
CA SER A 58 8.30 1.86 11.27
C SER A 58 7.21 0.77 11.28
N ILE A 59 6.46 0.61 10.18
CA ILE A 59 5.26 -0.25 10.17
C ILE A 59 5.61 -1.74 10.37
N ILE A 60 6.63 -2.26 9.69
CA ILE A 60 7.09 -3.65 9.90
C ILE A 60 7.73 -3.84 11.28
N PRO A 61 8.69 -3.00 11.75
CA PRO A 61 9.21 -3.11 13.10
C PRO A 61 8.15 -3.11 14.20
N ASN A 62 7.12 -2.30 14.06
CA ASN A 62 6.04 -2.20 15.04
C ASN A 62 5.08 -3.40 15.00
N LEU A 63 4.86 -4.03 13.84
CA LEU A 63 4.17 -5.31 13.75
C LEU A 63 4.95 -6.41 14.50
N VAL A 64 6.24 -6.53 14.21
CA VAL A 64 7.11 -7.53 14.84
C VAL A 64 7.18 -7.34 16.36
N SER A 65 7.16 -6.09 16.83
CA SER A 65 7.15 -5.74 18.26
C SER A 65 5.79 -5.94 18.93
N GLY A 66 4.72 -6.27 18.19
CA GLY A 66 3.40 -6.55 18.72
C GLY A 66 2.55 -5.31 19.04
N ASN A 67 2.85 -4.15 18.43
CA ASN A 67 2.05 -2.95 18.60
C ASN A 67 0.66 -3.08 17.95
N TYR A 68 0.56 -3.91 16.91
CA TYR A 68 -0.68 -4.36 16.27
C TYR A 68 -0.49 -5.78 15.71
N ASP A 69 -1.49 -6.33 15.04
CA ASP A 69 -1.53 -7.76 14.70
C ASP A 69 -1.42 -8.01 13.20
N THR A 70 -1.76 -7.02 12.37
CA THR A 70 -1.64 -7.09 10.91
C THR A 70 -1.18 -5.75 10.34
N ILE A 71 -0.62 -5.77 9.12
CA ILE A 71 -0.41 -4.59 8.28
C ILE A 71 -1.33 -4.69 7.08
N ILE A 72 -2.14 -3.66 6.84
CA ILE A 72 -2.96 -3.49 5.66
C ILE A 72 -2.81 -2.03 5.19
N ALA A 73 -1.81 -1.80 4.31
CA ALA A 73 -1.28 -0.47 4.01
C ALA A 73 -0.66 -0.36 2.60
N GLY A 74 -1.29 -0.93 1.58
CA GLY A 74 -0.76 -0.93 0.22
C GLY A 74 0.59 -1.68 0.09
N MET A 75 0.88 -2.60 1.01
CA MET A 75 2.19 -3.21 1.11
C MET A 75 2.37 -4.32 0.07
N SER A 76 3.25 -4.09 -0.90
CA SER A 76 3.62 -5.10 -1.89
C SER A 76 4.31 -6.30 -1.24
N ILE A 77 3.90 -7.49 -1.64
CA ILE A 77 4.56 -8.76 -1.29
C ILE A 77 5.91 -8.80 -1.99
N THR A 78 6.99 -8.94 -1.23
CA THR A 78 8.35 -9.09 -1.75
C THR A 78 9.10 -10.15 -0.97
N ALA A 79 10.08 -10.80 -1.62
CA ALA A 79 10.92 -11.78 -0.94
C ALA A 79 11.71 -11.20 0.24
N GLU A 80 12.14 -9.93 0.16
CA GLU A 80 12.85 -9.26 1.24
C GLU A 80 11.96 -9.06 2.47
N ARG A 81 10.70 -8.65 2.28
CA ARG A 81 9.73 -8.49 3.37
C ARG A 81 9.32 -9.82 3.97
N ASP A 82 9.18 -10.86 3.12
CA ASP A 82 8.84 -12.23 3.50
C ASP A 82 9.93 -12.92 4.35
N GLU A 83 11.16 -12.39 4.38
CA GLU A 83 12.20 -12.82 5.31
C GLU A 83 11.98 -12.36 6.76
N VAL A 84 11.05 -11.42 6.99
CA VAL A 84 10.84 -10.75 8.30
C VAL A 84 9.42 -10.90 8.81
N ILE A 85 8.44 -10.90 7.89
CA ILE A 85 7.01 -11.06 8.16
C ILE A 85 6.39 -12.00 7.15
N ASP A 86 5.28 -12.61 7.51
CA ASP A 86 4.49 -13.46 6.61
C ASP A 86 3.40 -12.63 5.92
N PHE A 87 2.88 -13.10 4.80
CA PHE A 87 1.80 -12.46 4.06
C PHE A 87 0.62 -13.38 3.84
N THR A 88 -0.57 -12.82 3.72
CA THR A 88 -1.70 -13.48 3.06
C THR A 88 -1.42 -13.60 1.56
N GLN A 89 -2.28 -14.33 0.86
CA GLN A 89 -2.40 -14.13 -0.58
C GLN A 89 -2.68 -12.65 -0.89
N ASP A 90 -2.38 -12.23 -2.11
CA ASP A 90 -2.68 -10.87 -2.55
C ASP A 90 -4.19 -10.59 -2.57
N TYR A 91 -4.57 -9.40 -2.13
CA TYR A 91 -5.91 -8.85 -2.24
C TYR A 91 -6.01 -7.72 -3.29
N TYR A 92 -4.87 -7.25 -3.77
CA TYR A 92 -4.75 -6.35 -4.89
C TYR A 92 -3.73 -6.94 -5.87
N PRO A 93 -4.08 -7.10 -7.16
CA PRO A 93 -3.20 -7.75 -8.12
C PRO A 93 -1.91 -6.96 -8.35
N PRO A 94 -0.85 -7.57 -8.87
CA PRO A 94 0.36 -6.86 -9.24
C PRO A 94 0.04 -5.68 -10.14
N THR A 95 0.52 -4.50 -9.78
CA THR A 95 0.36 -3.26 -10.53
C THR A 95 1.72 -2.67 -10.89
N GLU A 96 1.71 -1.63 -11.73
CA GLU A 96 2.92 -0.94 -12.14
C GLU A 96 3.13 0.31 -11.31
N SER A 97 4.39 0.63 -11.06
CA SER A 97 4.81 1.94 -10.58
C SER A 97 5.05 2.88 -11.76
N ALA A 98 4.86 4.18 -11.56
CA ALA A 98 4.98 5.19 -12.58
C ALA A 98 5.77 6.41 -12.10
N PHE A 99 6.34 7.12 -13.03
CA PHE A 99 6.95 8.44 -12.77
C PHE A 99 5.95 9.55 -13.09
N VAL A 100 5.91 10.56 -12.22
CA VAL A 100 5.13 11.78 -12.43
C VAL A 100 6.04 12.99 -12.25
N ALA A 101 5.94 13.95 -13.15
CA ALA A 101 6.75 15.17 -13.18
C ALA A 101 5.91 16.39 -13.59
N ALA A 102 6.48 17.59 -13.47
CA ALA A 102 5.88 18.83 -13.97
C ALA A 102 6.08 19.02 -15.50
N SER A 103 6.87 18.18 -16.15
CA SER A 103 7.12 18.20 -17.60
C SER A 103 7.33 16.79 -18.13
N ALA A 104 6.86 16.52 -19.34
CA ALA A 104 7.04 15.22 -20.00
C ALA A 104 8.49 14.93 -20.45
N ASP A 105 9.32 15.97 -20.56
CA ASP A 105 10.69 15.87 -21.06
C ASP A 105 11.73 15.60 -19.95
N VAL A 106 11.28 15.21 -18.75
CA VAL A 106 12.17 14.90 -17.61
C VAL A 106 12.92 13.60 -17.86
N ASP A 107 14.24 13.63 -17.65
CA ASP A 107 15.06 12.43 -17.67
C ASP A 107 15.04 11.74 -16.29
N VAL A 108 14.16 10.77 -16.16
CA VAL A 108 13.99 9.97 -14.93
C VAL A 108 15.13 8.99 -14.68
N THR A 109 16.07 8.85 -15.62
CA THR A 109 17.20 7.90 -15.50
C THR A 109 18.46 8.53 -14.91
N SER A 110 18.57 9.87 -14.91
CA SER A 110 19.73 10.61 -14.41
C SER A 110 19.36 11.84 -13.57
N GLY A 111 18.07 12.21 -13.52
CA GLY A 111 17.55 13.33 -12.73
C GLY A 111 17.42 13.01 -11.23
N VAL A 112 16.82 13.93 -10.49
CA VAL A 112 16.46 13.75 -9.08
C VAL A 112 15.05 13.17 -9.00
N VAL A 113 14.90 11.98 -8.43
CA VAL A 113 13.62 11.29 -8.31
C VAL A 113 13.26 11.12 -6.84
N SER A 114 12.10 11.65 -6.44
CA SER A 114 11.58 11.47 -5.10
C SER A 114 10.80 10.16 -4.98
N ALA A 115 10.94 9.50 -3.83
CA ALA A 115 10.15 8.34 -3.45
C ALA A 115 9.97 8.30 -1.93
N GLN A 116 8.94 7.62 -1.46
CA GLN A 116 8.79 7.40 -0.03
C GLN A 116 9.85 6.41 0.46
N THR A 117 10.45 6.70 1.61
CA THR A 117 11.50 5.85 2.20
C THR A 117 10.98 4.43 2.46
N SER A 118 11.87 3.44 2.44
CA SER A 118 11.56 2.03 2.72
C SER A 118 10.50 1.41 1.79
N THR A 119 10.30 1.98 0.60
CA THR A 119 9.42 1.43 -0.45
C THR A 119 10.22 0.67 -1.51
N ILE A 120 9.52 -0.20 -2.26
CA ILE A 120 10.14 -0.87 -3.42
C ILE A 120 10.52 0.13 -4.51
N GLN A 121 9.82 1.25 -4.58
CA GLN A 121 10.10 2.35 -5.52
C GLN A 121 11.39 3.08 -5.14
N ALA A 122 11.62 3.38 -3.86
CA ALA A 122 12.88 3.95 -3.41
C ALA A 122 14.06 3.02 -3.72
N GLY A 123 13.89 1.72 -3.46
CA GLY A 123 14.89 0.69 -3.81
C GLY A 123 15.21 0.69 -5.31
N TYR A 124 14.18 0.71 -6.16
CA TYR A 124 14.36 0.76 -7.62
C TYR A 124 15.13 2.01 -8.07
N VAL A 125 14.76 3.20 -7.55
CA VAL A 125 15.47 4.46 -7.88
C VAL A 125 16.90 4.42 -7.40
N ALA A 126 17.17 3.89 -6.19
CA ALA A 126 18.54 3.78 -5.64
C ALA A 126 19.45 2.89 -6.51
N GLU A 127 18.90 1.88 -7.18
CA GLU A 127 19.62 0.99 -8.09
C GLU A 127 19.70 1.52 -9.53
N SER A 128 18.97 2.58 -9.85
CA SER A 128 18.99 3.24 -11.16
C SER A 128 20.16 4.19 -11.30
N GLY A 129 20.24 4.94 -12.38
CA GLY A 129 21.21 6.04 -12.55
C GLY A 129 20.75 7.36 -11.95
N ALA A 130 19.51 7.47 -11.47
CA ALA A 130 18.92 8.68 -10.92
C ALA A 130 19.43 8.98 -9.49
N THR A 131 19.29 10.22 -9.07
CA THR A 131 19.55 10.62 -7.68
C THR A 131 18.26 10.43 -6.88
N LEU A 132 18.24 9.49 -5.93
CA LEU A 132 17.12 9.29 -5.03
C LEU A 132 17.01 10.42 -4.01
N LEU A 133 15.82 10.95 -3.82
CA LEU A 133 15.44 11.87 -2.75
C LEU A 133 14.28 11.25 -1.95
N GLU A 134 14.57 10.83 -0.71
CA GLU A 134 13.61 10.13 0.13
C GLU A 134 12.86 11.06 1.05
N TYR A 135 11.55 10.79 1.23
CA TYR A 135 10.67 11.48 2.17
C TYR A 135 9.92 10.47 3.04
N ALA A 136 9.48 10.92 4.20
CA ALA A 136 8.77 10.06 5.14
C ALA A 136 7.35 9.73 4.66
N THR A 137 6.68 10.66 3.99
CA THR A 137 5.29 10.52 3.55
C THR A 137 5.14 10.61 2.03
N PRO A 138 4.11 9.97 1.45
CA PRO A 138 3.82 10.08 0.02
C PRO A 138 3.57 11.51 -0.44
N ASP A 139 2.85 12.31 0.36
CA ASP A 139 2.52 13.71 0.02
C ASP A 139 3.78 14.58 -0.09
N GLU A 140 4.79 14.33 0.74
CA GLU A 140 6.07 15.06 0.67
C GLU A 140 6.79 14.76 -0.64
N THR A 141 6.70 13.54 -1.18
CA THR A 141 7.31 13.20 -2.48
C THR A 141 6.68 13.97 -3.63
N ILE A 142 5.36 14.15 -3.60
CA ILE A 142 4.63 14.95 -4.58
C ILE A 142 4.98 16.45 -4.41
N ALA A 143 5.06 16.93 -3.17
CA ALA A 143 5.42 18.32 -2.87
C ALA A 143 6.83 18.65 -3.36
N ALA A 144 7.78 17.73 -3.27
CA ALA A 144 9.15 17.90 -3.78
C ALA A 144 9.17 18.20 -5.29
N VAL A 145 8.33 17.53 -6.08
CA VAL A 145 8.20 17.82 -7.52
C VAL A 145 7.58 19.19 -7.75
N ARG A 146 6.50 19.52 -7.04
CA ARG A 146 5.83 20.84 -7.16
C ARG A 146 6.74 21.99 -6.77
N ASN A 147 7.62 21.79 -5.79
CA ASN A 147 8.57 22.80 -5.31
C ASN A 147 9.86 22.86 -6.15
N GLY A 148 10.06 21.93 -7.10
CA GLY A 148 11.28 21.84 -7.92
C GLY A 148 12.49 21.31 -7.16
N GLU A 149 12.27 20.58 -6.07
CA GLU A 149 13.33 19.88 -5.30
C GLU A 149 13.66 18.52 -5.94
N ALA A 150 12.68 17.89 -6.58
CA ALA A 150 12.82 16.71 -7.41
C ALA A 150 12.31 16.97 -8.82
N ASP A 151 12.92 16.30 -9.80
CA ASP A 151 12.49 16.35 -11.20
C ASP A 151 11.25 15.48 -11.44
N ALA A 152 11.15 14.36 -10.73
CA ALA A 152 10.02 13.45 -10.78
C ALA A 152 9.79 12.77 -9.42
N VAL A 153 8.57 12.24 -9.22
CA VAL A 153 8.22 11.29 -8.16
C VAL A 153 8.01 9.91 -8.78
N PHE A 154 8.35 8.85 -8.04
CA PHE A 154 8.12 7.47 -8.43
C PHE A 154 7.33 6.74 -7.34
N ALA A 155 6.11 6.28 -7.68
CA ALA A 155 5.18 5.59 -6.79
C ALA A 155 4.23 4.68 -7.59
N ASP A 156 3.31 3.98 -6.92
CA ASP A 156 2.31 3.17 -7.58
C ASP A 156 1.43 4.01 -8.51
N TYR A 157 1.17 3.48 -9.69
CA TYR A 157 0.36 4.18 -10.70
C TYR A 157 -1.03 4.56 -10.16
N ASP A 158 -1.67 3.65 -9.43
CA ASP A 158 -3.03 3.84 -8.94
C ASP A 158 -3.12 4.88 -7.79
N TYR A 159 -2.02 5.13 -7.09
CA TYR A 159 -1.88 6.27 -6.17
C TYR A 159 -1.69 7.58 -6.94
N LEU A 160 -0.86 7.57 -7.98
CA LEU A 160 -0.50 8.78 -8.73
C LEU A 160 -1.60 9.24 -9.69
N ALA A 161 -2.39 8.32 -10.25
CA ALA A 161 -3.37 8.64 -11.30
C ALA A 161 -4.40 9.69 -10.87
N PRO A 162 -5.08 9.59 -9.71
CA PRO A 162 -6.01 10.62 -9.27
C PRO A 162 -5.32 11.96 -8.95
N ILE A 163 -4.06 11.95 -8.52
CA ILE A 163 -3.27 13.17 -8.26
C ILE A 163 -2.98 13.91 -9.57
N VAL A 164 -2.56 13.17 -10.60
CA VAL A 164 -2.33 13.73 -11.94
C VAL A 164 -3.62 14.30 -12.52
N GLU A 165 -4.73 13.57 -12.44
CA GLU A 165 -6.03 14.02 -12.90
C GLU A 165 -6.46 15.31 -12.20
N ALA A 166 -6.35 15.36 -10.88
CA ALA A 166 -6.73 16.52 -10.07
C ALA A 166 -5.79 17.71 -10.23
N SER A 167 -4.58 17.52 -10.76
CA SER A 167 -3.56 18.58 -10.91
C SER A 167 -3.91 19.62 -11.97
N GLY A 168 -4.90 19.35 -12.84
CA GLY A 168 -5.27 20.28 -13.93
C GLY A 168 -4.18 20.51 -14.96
N GLY A 169 -3.22 19.56 -15.07
CA GLY A 169 -2.10 19.61 -16.01
C GLY A 169 -0.80 20.17 -15.43
N GLU A 170 -0.74 20.43 -14.12
CA GLU A 170 0.53 20.76 -13.43
C GLU A 170 1.48 19.58 -13.35
N LEU A 171 0.90 18.37 -13.23
CA LEU A 171 1.62 17.12 -13.14
C LEU A 171 1.20 16.19 -14.29
N MET A 172 2.14 15.40 -14.78
CA MET A 172 1.89 14.44 -15.85
C MET A 172 2.78 13.21 -15.70
N PHE A 173 2.29 12.09 -16.21
CA PHE A 173 3.11 10.89 -16.32
C PHE A 173 4.26 11.10 -17.30
N THR A 174 5.43 10.57 -16.95
CA THR A 174 6.64 10.59 -17.77
C THR A 174 7.39 9.26 -17.64
N GLY A 175 8.30 8.97 -18.54
CA GLY A 175 9.05 7.72 -18.54
C GLY A 175 8.18 6.48 -18.80
N GLU A 176 8.75 5.32 -18.60
CA GLU A 176 8.06 4.04 -18.72
C GLU A 176 7.50 3.61 -17.35
N ARG A 177 6.40 2.88 -17.35
CA ARG A 177 5.89 2.20 -16.15
C ARG A 177 6.75 0.98 -15.84
N VAL A 178 6.89 0.68 -14.57
CA VAL A 178 7.74 -0.40 -14.08
C VAL A 178 6.93 -1.34 -13.20
N ALA A 179 6.87 -2.62 -13.55
CA ALA A 179 6.25 -3.63 -12.72
C ALA A 179 7.18 -3.98 -11.55
N LEU A 180 6.73 -3.72 -10.32
CA LEU A 180 7.43 -4.02 -9.08
C LEU A 180 6.53 -4.79 -8.11
N GLY A 181 7.12 -5.70 -7.34
CA GLY A 181 6.40 -6.49 -6.34
C GLY A 181 5.50 -7.58 -6.91
N GLY A 182 4.88 -8.34 -6.03
CA GLY A 182 4.05 -9.52 -6.32
C GLY A 182 2.55 -9.33 -6.03
N GLY A 183 2.03 -8.11 -6.10
CA GLY A 183 0.70 -7.74 -5.62
C GLY A 183 0.75 -7.24 -4.18
N VAL A 184 -0.39 -6.80 -3.65
CA VAL A 184 -0.51 -6.27 -2.30
C VAL A 184 -1.18 -7.31 -1.40
N GLY A 185 -0.57 -7.62 -0.27
CA GLY A 185 -1.06 -8.56 0.71
C GLY A 185 -1.07 -7.99 2.13
N MET A 186 -1.83 -8.64 3.02
CA MET A 186 -1.81 -8.30 4.44
C MET A 186 -0.57 -8.91 5.08
N GLY A 187 0.24 -8.08 5.76
CA GLY A 187 1.40 -8.54 6.53
C GLY A 187 1.02 -9.01 7.93
N LEU A 188 1.63 -10.10 8.39
CA LEU A 188 1.45 -10.66 9.72
C LEU A 188 2.80 -11.11 10.29
N ARG A 189 2.89 -11.31 11.61
CA ARG A 189 4.07 -11.99 12.16
C ARG A 189 4.10 -13.46 11.70
N GLU A 190 5.28 -13.99 11.44
CA GLU A 190 5.48 -15.40 11.04
C GLU A 190 4.86 -16.41 12.05
N SER A 191 4.72 -16.01 13.32
CA SER A 191 4.10 -16.83 14.37
C SER A 191 2.58 -16.92 14.27
N ASP A 192 1.93 -15.99 13.58
CA ASP A 192 0.48 -15.77 13.61
C ASP A 192 -0.26 -16.52 12.49
N THR A 193 0.18 -17.75 12.22
CA THR A 193 -0.29 -18.60 11.11
C THR A 193 -1.80 -18.86 11.15
N GLU A 194 -2.41 -19.03 12.32
CA GLU A 194 -3.86 -19.23 12.45
C GLU A 194 -4.64 -17.97 12.04
N LEU A 195 -4.11 -16.78 12.35
CA LEU A 195 -4.72 -15.51 11.96
C LEU A 195 -4.58 -15.29 10.46
N ARG A 196 -3.40 -15.57 9.89
CA ARG A 196 -3.16 -15.52 8.45
C ARG A 196 -4.13 -16.44 7.70
N ASP A 197 -4.27 -17.69 8.13
CA ASP A 197 -5.14 -18.67 7.47
C ASP A 197 -6.62 -18.23 7.49
N LYS A 198 -7.07 -17.54 8.55
CA LYS A 198 -8.42 -16.97 8.62
C LYS A 198 -8.61 -15.84 7.60
N PHE A 199 -7.66 -14.92 7.48
CA PHE A 199 -7.72 -13.85 6.49
C PHE A 199 -7.57 -14.39 5.06
N ASP A 200 -6.73 -15.38 4.82
CA ASP A 200 -6.65 -16.06 3.52
C ASP A 200 -7.97 -16.71 3.11
N ALA A 201 -8.66 -17.36 4.04
CA ALA A 201 -9.97 -17.93 3.77
C ALA A 201 -11.01 -16.83 3.46
N ALA A 202 -10.96 -15.71 4.17
CA ALA A 202 -11.82 -14.56 3.90
C ALA A 202 -11.56 -13.96 2.50
N ILE A 203 -10.28 -13.73 2.13
CA ILE A 203 -9.89 -13.23 0.81
C ILE A 203 -10.35 -14.20 -0.28
N THR A 204 -10.13 -15.51 -0.12
CA THR A 204 -10.60 -16.53 -1.07
C THR A 204 -12.12 -16.45 -1.26
N SER A 205 -12.87 -16.37 -0.16
CA SER A 205 -14.32 -16.23 -0.21
C SER A 205 -14.78 -14.95 -0.94
N MET A 206 -14.03 -13.83 -0.77
CA MET A 206 -14.34 -12.57 -1.44
C MET A 206 -13.96 -12.60 -2.93
N LYS A 207 -12.92 -13.34 -3.31
CA LYS A 207 -12.58 -13.61 -4.72
C LYS A 207 -13.67 -14.46 -5.38
N ASP A 208 -14.10 -15.53 -4.71
CA ASP A 208 -15.07 -16.50 -5.23
C ASP A 208 -16.46 -15.91 -5.47
N ASP A 209 -16.93 -15.03 -4.59
CA ASP A 209 -18.27 -14.42 -4.70
C ASP A 209 -18.28 -13.06 -5.40
N GLY A 210 -17.10 -12.56 -5.80
CA GLY A 210 -16.93 -11.29 -6.52
C GLY A 210 -16.95 -10.04 -5.64
N THR A 211 -17.04 -10.16 -4.33
CA THR A 211 -17.03 -9.00 -3.40
C THR A 211 -15.73 -8.22 -3.52
N LEU A 212 -14.58 -8.91 -3.62
CA LEU A 212 -13.28 -8.26 -3.79
C LEU A 212 -13.22 -7.46 -5.10
N ASN A 213 -13.68 -8.04 -6.21
CA ASN A 213 -13.74 -7.34 -7.50
C ASN A 213 -14.65 -6.12 -7.45
N ALA A 214 -15.78 -6.20 -6.74
CA ALA A 214 -16.66 -5.05 -6.56
C ALA A 214 -15.99 -3.90 -5.78
N LEU A 215 -15.20 -4.20 -4.76
CA LEU A 215 -14.42 -3.20 -4.02
C LEU A 215 -13.31 -2.61 -4.88
N LEU A 216 -12.59 -3.43 -5.64
CA LEU A 216 -11.55 -2.97 -6.57
C LEU A 216 -12.12 -1.97 -7.58
N VAL A 217 -13.20 -2.33 -8.26
CA VAL A 217 -13.85 -1.44 -9.24
C VAL A 217 -14.39 -0.17 -8.58
N LYS A 218 -14.97 -0.27 -7.38
CA LYS A 218 -15.47 0.89 -6.64
C LYS A 218 -14.40 1.93 -6.38
N TRP A 219 -13.21 1.52 -5.98
CA TRP A 219 -12.16 2.42 -5.51
C TRP A 219 -11.17 2.83 -6.60
N PHE A 220 -10.92 1.96 -7.60
CA PHE A 220 -9.90 2.16 -8.63
C PHE A 220 -10.48 2.29 -10.05
N GLY A 221 -11.79 2.08 -10.22
CA GLY A 221 -12.45 2.18 -11.53
C GLY A 221 -12.43 0.87 -12.32
N ASP A 222 -13.08 0.89 -13.49
CA ASP A 222 -13.35 -0.30 -14.30
C ASP A 222 -12.09 -0.90 -14.95
N GLU A 223 -10.99 -0.16 -15.01
CA GLU A 223 -9.73 -0.61 -15.64
C GLU A 223 -8.78 -1.33 -14.67
N VAL A 224 -9.14 -1.38 -13.37
CA VAL A 224 -8.33 -2.10 -12.38
C VAL A 224 -8.28 -3.60 -12.68
N GLY A 225 -7.13 -4.22 -12.41
CA GLY A 225 -7.02 -5.68 -12.44
C GLY A 225 -8.00 -6.34 -11.45
N THR A 226 -8.63 -7.44 -11.88
CA THR A 226 -9.58 -8.22 -11.06
C THR A 226 -9.17 -9.70 -11.03
N TYR A 227 -9.76 -10.46 -10.10
CA TYR A 227 -9.54 -11.90 -9.92
C TYR A 227 -10.60 -12.74 -10.64
#